data_4c518f4ddf83976df8611dc01aafa547
#
_entry.id   4c518f4ddf83976df8611dc01aafa547
#
_cell.length_a   1.000
_cell.length_b   1.000
_cell.length_c   1.000
_cell.angle_alpha   90.00
_cell.angle_beta   90.00
_cell.angle_gamma   90.00
#
_symmetry.space_group_name_H-M   'P 1'
#
loop_
_entity.id
_entity.type
_entity.pdbx_description
1 polymer ?
#
loop_
_entity_poly.entity_id
_entity_poly.type
_entity_poly.pdbx_seq_one_letter_code
_entity_poly.pdbx_strand_id
1 'polypeptide(L)'
;NNSKSLCAHCGCNCNIEFGARENKLMRIVSRQNDAVDDGWICDKGRFGYEFVSSKNRILEPGIRKDGEMSVASLDEACDETVSKLKSIVEEHGPQSVGFIGSPFASNEELYLYQKLMRLGVGTNNIDHKAYTDTPGLPVAHYDFTDIESSDLTVLIASDPTEELPILDLRIKKAVTRLNRNLIVLNDQKTLMDKYASLSLRYNVGSDEVALGGLAKAVAEGLKQDGAPKVDNLKKASGIKVDAMRDFAGKMISAKKVCVVYNPAALSGNSVAIVKNLLSILNKNPEGECGAIPAASSTNALGAMDM
;
A
#
# COMPACT_ATOMS: atom_id res chain seq x y z
N ASN A 1 26.99 -19.35 1.69
CA ASN A 1 26.12 -19.06 2.84
C ASN A 1 24.75 -18.68 2.34
N ASN A 2 23.71 -19.19 2.99
CA ASN A 2 22.34 -18.78 2.76
C ASN A 2 21.81 -18.05 4.00
N SER A 3 21.06 -16.97 3.78
CA SER A 3 20.46 -16.16 4.84
C SER A 3 18.99 -15.92 4.54
N LYS A 4 18.14 -16.09 5.53
CA LYS A 4 16.69 -15.82 5.42
C LYS A 4 16.44 -14.33 5.48
N SER A 5 15.50 -13.83 4.65
CA SER A 5 15.11 -12.42 4.61
C SER A 5 13.71 -12.24 4.03
N LEU A 6 13.31 -10.99 3.87
CA LEU A 6 12.13 -10.56 3.15
C LEU A 6 12.54 -9.80 1.88
N CYS A 7 11.72 -9.88 0.85
CA CYS A 7 11.91 -9.13 -0.38
C CYS A 7 11.64 -7.65 -0.14
N ALA A 8 12.56 -6.77 -0.55
CA ALA A 8 12.50 -5.34 -0.31
C ALA A 8 11.87 -4.52 -1.46
N HIS A 9 11.20 -5.16 -2.44
CA HIS A 9 10.78 -4.47 -3.65
C HIS A 9 9.34 -3.94 -3.63
N CYS A 10 8.45 -4.56 -2.86
CA CYS A 10 7.04 -4.14 -2.79
C CYS A 10 6.36 -4.64 -1.51
N GLY A 11 5.13 -4.21 -1.27
CA GLY A 11 4.34 -4.56 -0.10
C GLY A 11 3.90 -6.03 0.01
N CYS A 12 4.20 -6.89 -0.97
CA CYS A 12 3.99 -8.34 -0.81
C CYS A 12 4.90 -8.96 0.25
N ASN A 13 6.08 -8.38 0.51
CA ASN A 13 7.03 -8.88 1.53
C ASN A 13 7.34 -10.38 1.41
N CYS A 14 7.52 -10.88 0.18
CA CYS A 14 7.78 -12.29 -0.07
C CYS A 14 8.94 -12.81 0.76
N ASN A 15 8.80 -14.03 1.26
CA ASN A 15 9.82 -14.70 2.04
C ASN A 15 10.92 -15.22 1.10
N ILE A 16 12.18 -14.85 1.37
CA ILE A 16 13.30 -15.16 0.49
C ILE A 16 14.51 -15.73 1.25
N GLU A 17 15.40 -16.36 0.51
CA GLU A 17 16.76 -16.67 0.95
C GLU A 17 17.77 -16.04 0.00
N PHE A 18 18.76 -15.37 0.59
CA PHE A 18 19.94 -14.90 -0.12
C PHE A 18 20.99 -16.01 -0.20
N GLY A 19 21.49 -16.28 -1.38
CA GLY A 19 22.68 -17.09 -1.59
C GLY A 19 23.88 -16.18 -1.85
N ALA A 20 24.83 -16.10 -0.89
CA ALA A 20 26.05 -15.30 -1.02
C ALA A 20 27.29 -16.16 -1.06
N ARG A 21 28.30 -15.72 -1.86
CA ARG A 21 29.65 -16.31 -1.96
C ARG A 21 30.68 -15.19 -2.04
N GLU A 22 31.73 -15.28 -1.23
CA GLU A 22 32.82 -14.29 -1.24
C GLU A 22 32.33 -12.84 -1.10
N ASN A 23 31.42 -12.60 -0.14
CA ASN A 23 30.75 -11.31 0.10
C ASN A 23 29.95 -10.76 -1.09
N LYS A 24 29.66 -11.58 -2.09
CA LYS A 24 28.83 -11.19 -3.23
C LYS A 24 27.51 -11.94 -3.20
N LEU A 25 26.40 -11.20 -3.36
CA LEU A 25 25.09 -11.77 -3.55
C LEU A 25 25.01 -12.42 -4.93
N MET A 26 24.75 -13.73 -4.97
CA MET A 26 24.77 -14.53 -6.19
C MET A 26 23.37 -14.89 -6.68
N ARG A 27 22.41 -15.01 -5.77
CA ARG A 27 21.02 -15.37 -6.12
C ARG A 27 20.07 -15.04 -4.99
N ILE A 28 18.80 -14.86 -5.36
CA ILE A 28 17.68 -14.83 -4.45
C ILE A 28 16.70 -15.96 -4.84
N VAL A 29 16.27 -16.74 -3.86
CA VAL A 29 15.27 -17.80 -4.06
C VAL A 29 14.09 -17.61 -3.13
N SER A 30 12.94 -18.11 -3.52
CA SER A 30 11.75 -18.13 -2.67
C SER A 30 11.98 -19.07 -1.48
N ARG A 31 11.46 -18.69 -0.33
CA ARG A 31 11.34 -19.50 0.87
C ARG A 31 9.87 -19.67 1.18
N GLN A 32 9.41 -20.91 1.16
CA GLN A 32 8.00 -21.28 1.31
C GLN A 32 7.34 -20.54 2.49
N ASN A 33 6.26 -19.83 2.19
CA ASN A 33 5.33 -19.26 3.16
C ASN A 33 3.92 -19.20 2.54
N ASP A 34 3.08 -20.18 2.88
CA ASP A 34 1.73 -20.31 2.31
C ASP A 34 0.82 -19.13 2.68
N ALA A 35 1.10 -18.45 3.80
CA ALA A 35 0.34 -17.28 4.22
C ALA A 35 0.63 -16.02 3.36
N VAL A 36 1.80 -15.94 2.72
CA VAL A 36 2.21 -14.75 1.96
C VAL A 36 2.36 -15.05 0.47
N ASP A 37 3.36 -15.84 0.09
CA ASP A 37 3.81 -15.97 -1.30
C ASP A 37 3.51 -17.35 -1.92
N ASP A 38 3.00 -18.30 -1.14
CA ASP A 38 2.70 -19.67 -1.61
C ASP A 38 3.93 -20.32 -2.30
N GLY A 39 5.13 -19.96 -1.85
CA GLY A 39 6.40 -20.42 -2.40
C GLY A 39 6.83 -19.73 -3.70
N TRP A 40 6.15 -18.68 -4.13
CA TRP A 40 6.47 -17.94 -5.35
C TRP A 40 7.32 -16.69 -5.08
N ILE A 41 8.06 -16.27 -6.09
CA ILE A 41 8.76 -14.99 -6.13
C ILE A 41 8.72 -14.46 -7.57
N CYS A 42 8.40 -13.19 -7.74
CA CYS A 42 8.39 -12.53 -9.04
C CYS A 42 9.82 -12.27 -9.56
N ASP A 43 9.94 -11.96 -10.85
CA ASP A 43 11.23 -11.71 -11.49
C ASP A 43 11.97 -10.52 -10.86
N LYS A 44 11.25 -9.46 -10.47
CA LYS A 44 11.83 -8.32 -9.76
C LYS A 44 12.46 -8.75 -8.43
N GLY A 45 11.78 -9.59 -7.64
CA GLY A 45 12.31 -10.13 -6.40
C GLY A 45 13.48 -11.08 -6.60
N ARG A 46 13.46 -11.86 -7.69
CA ARG A 46 14.48 -12.85 -8.00
C ARG A 46 15.77 -12.24 -8.57
N PHE A 47 15.65 -11.22 -9.41
CA PHE A 47 16.76 -10.69 -10.21
C PHE A 47 17.11 -9.23 -9.88
N GLY A 48 16.22 -8.49 -9.22
CA GLY A 48 16.40 -7.06 -8.96
C GLY A 48 17.34 -6.72 -7.81
N TYR A 49 18.36 -7.50 -7.52
CA TYR A 49 19.29 -7.30 -6.41
C TYR A 49 20.61 -6.61 -6.78
N GLU A 50 20.80 -6.21 -8.02
CA GLU A 50 22.04 -5.57 -8.49
C GLU A 50 22.36 -4.26 -7.74
N PHE A 51 21.32 -3.57 -7.23
CA PHE A 51 21.51 -2.36 -6.44
C PHE A 51 22.35 -2.58 -5.18
N VAL A 52 22.40 -3.80 -4.63
CA VAL A 52 23.20 -4.15 -3.44
C VAL A 52 24.69 -3.92 -3.68
N SER A 53 25.18 -4.20 -4.89
CA SER A 53 26.57 -4.06 -5.30
C SER A 53 26.80 -2.88 -6.25
N SER A 54 25.85 -1.96 -6.37
CA SER A 54 25.97 -0.77 -7.22
C SER A 54 27.14 0.10 -6.79
N LYS A 55 27.92 0.58 -7.76
CA LYS A 55 28.98 1.56 -7.52
C LYS A 55 28.48 2.93 -7.04
N ASN A 56 27.18 3.20 -7.23
CA ASN A 56 26.55 4.44 -6.81
C ASN A 56 26.06 4.41 -5.35
N ARG A 57 26.26 3.30 -4.63
CA ARG A 57 25.93 3.24 -3.21
C ARG A 57 26.85 4.13 -2.40
N ILE A 58 26.25 4.90 -1.48
CA ILE A 58 26.99 5.65 -0.46
C ILE A 58 27.49 4.65 0.56
N LEU A 59 28.80 4.48 0.67
CA LEU A 59 29.45 3.53 1.57
C LEU A 59 30.06 4.20 2.81
N GLU A 60 30.31 5.51 2.72
CA GLU A 60 30.96 6.30 3.77
C GLU A 60 30.18 7.61 3.99
N PRO A 61 30.11 8.12 5.23
CA PRO A 61 29.53 9.43 5.48
C PRO A 61 30.30 10.53 4.76
N GLY A 62 29.60 11.59 4.37
CA GLY A 62 30.22 12.75 3.72
C GLY A 62 29.73 14.06 4.33
N ILE A 63 30.64 15.01 4.49
CA ILE A 63 30.34 16.37 4.92
C ILE A 63 30.72 17.32 3.79
N ARG A 64 29.82 18.28 3.48
CA ARG A 64 30.10 19.32 2.51
C ARG A 64 30.83 20.47 3.18
N LYS A 65 32.08 20.74 2.74
CA LYS A 65 32.89 21.87 3.16
C LYS A 65 33.26 22.69 1.91
N ASP A 66 33.06 23.98 1.95
CA ASP A 66 33.39 24.90 0.85
C ASP A 66 32.82 24.51 -0.52
N GLY A 67 31.63 23.90 -0.51
CA GLY A 67 30.93 23.43 -1.73
C GLY A 67 31.28 22.02 -2.17
N GLU A 68 32.36 21.42 -1.68
CA GLU A 68 32.80 20.06 -2.04
C GLU A 68 32.46 19.03 -0.97
N MET A 69 32.12 17.80 -1.41
CA MET A 69 31.88 16.67 -0.51
C MET A 69 33.20 16.00 -0.13
N SER A 70 33.47 15.91 1.14
CA SER A 70 34.62 15.15 1.70
C SER A 70 34.13 13.97 2.55
N VAL A 71 34.83 12.86 2.48
CA VAL A 71 34.58 11.70 3.35
C VAL A 71 34.83 12.10 4.80
N ALA A 72 33.98 11.66 5.70
CA ALA A 72 34.08 11.89 7.14
C ALA A 72 33.84 10.58 7.91
N SER A 73 34.28 10.53 9.16
CA SER A 73 33.87 9.46 10.05
C SER A 73 32.37 9.59 10.42
N LEU A 74 31.79 8.50 10.92
CA LEU A 74 30.38 8.53 11.35
C LEU A 74 30.19 9.52 12.51
N ASP A 75 31.12 9.56 13.46
CA ASP A 75 31.06 10.46 14.61
C ASP A 75 31.11 11.93 14.16
N GLU A 76 32.05 12.29 13.28
CA GLU A 76 32.12 13.65 12.72
C GLU A 76 30.85 14.04 11.98
N ALA A 77 30.26 13.13 11.21
CA ALA A 77 29.02 13.41 10.48
C ALA A 77 27.81 13.56 11.43
N CYS A 78 27.76 12.77 12.49
CA CYS A 78 26.75 12.90 13.55
C CYS A 78 26.89 14.22 14.33
N ASP A 79 28.10 14.58 14.75
CA ASP A 79 28.37 15.80 15.49
C ASP A 79 28.01 17.04 14.66
N GLU A 80 28.39 17.07 13.40
CA GLU A 80 28.03 18.15 12.47
C GLU A 80 26.51 18.25 12.29
N THR A 81 25.82 17.12 12.13
CA THR A 81 24.36 17.07 11.99
C THR A 81 23.67 17.61 13.23
N VAL A 82 24.08 17.14 14.41
CA VAL A 82 23.52 17.59 15.70
C VAL A 82 23.78 19.07 15.94
N SER A 83 25.00 19.54 15.65
CA SER A 83 25.36 20.96 15.80
C SER A 83 24.49 21.85 14.91
N LYS A 84 24.30 21.49 13.65
CA LYS A 84 23.44 22.24 12.71
C LYS A 84 21.97 22.22 13.14
N LEU A 85 21.44 21.06 13.54
CA LEU A 85 20.05 20.98 14.02
C LEU A 85 19.83 21.85 15.25
N LYS A 86 20.75 21.84 16.22
CA LYS A 86 20.67 22.69 17.41
C LYS A 86 20.67 24.18 17.02
N SER A 87 21.59 24.61 16.18
CA SER A 87 21.65 26.01 15.70
C SER A 87 20.35 26.43 15.02
N ILE A 88 19.78 25.60 14.14
CA ILE A 88 18.51 25.90 13.45
C ILE A 88 17.36 26.00 14.46
N VAL A 89 17.29 25.10 15.43
CA VAL A 89 16.24 25.10 16.45
C VAL A 89 16.38 26.30 17.37
N GLU A 90 17.60 26.69 17.76
CA GLU A 90 17.87 27.88 18.58
C GLU A 90 17.48 29.19 17.87
N GLU A 91 17.76 29.28 16.58
CA GLU A 91 17.49 30.50 15.79
C GLU A 91 16.04 30.61 15.31
N HIS A 92 15.44 29.48 14.88
CA HIS A 92 14.16 29.48 14.17
C HIS A 92 13.06 28.68 14.86
N GLY A 93 13.36 28.01 15.97
CA GLY A 93 12.45 27.14 16.72
C GLY A 93 12.32 25.74 16.13
N PRO A 94 11.82 24.76 16.91
CA PRO A 94 11.74 23.36 16.51
C PRO A 94 10.81 23.11 15.33
N GLN A 95 9.82 23.98 15.10
CA GLN A 95 8.87 23.85 13.98
C GLN A 95 9.49 24.17 12.60
N SER A 96 10.72 24.73 12.57
CA SER A 96 11.47 24.93 11.33
C SER A 96 12.10 23.65 10.78
N VAL A 97 12.12 22.59 11.57
CA VAL A 97 12.68 21.28 11.20
C VAL A 97 11.56 20.30 10.87
N GLY A 98 11.68 19.61 9.75
CA GLY A 98 10.80 18.52 9.34
C GLY A 98 11.60 17.27 8.97
N PHE A 99 10.96 16.10 9.08
CA PHE A 99 11.52 14.81 8.71
C PHE A 99 10.60 14.08 7.74
N ILE A 100 11.17 13.57 6.65
CA ILE A 100 10.47 12.70 5.71
C ILE A 100 11.14 11.32 5.76
N GLY A 101 10.44 10.35 6.35
CA GLY A 101 10.87 8.96 6.45
C GLY A 101 10.70 8.18 5.14
N SER A 102 11.28 7.01 5.09
CA SER A 102 11.15 6.11 3.95
C SER A 102 10.19 4.96 4.26
N PRO A 103 9.21 4.67 3.40
CA PRO A 103 8.36 3.48 3.54
C PRO A 103 9.09 2.17 3.20
N PHE A 104 10.42 2.23 2.95
CA PHE A 104 11.31 1.07 2.83
C PHE A 104 12.18 0.87 4.09
N ALA A 105 12.13 1.78 5.04
CA ALA A 105 12.81 1.64 6.33
C ALA A 105 12.11 0.60 7.22
N SER A 106 12.86 0.01 8.15
CA SER A 106 12.28 -0.91 9.13
C SER A 106 11.42 -0.16 10.18
N ASN A 107 10.58 -0.89 10.92
CA ASN A 107 9.80 -0.31 12.01
C ASN A 107 10.70 0.31 13.08
N GLU A 108 11.83 -0.33 13.37
CA GLU A 108 12.82 0.16 14.34
C GLU A 108 13.44 1.49 13.90
N GLU A 109 13.80 1.62 12.61
CA GLU A 109 14.32 2.88 12.06
C GLU A 109 13.27 3.97 12.14
N LEU A 110 12.04 3.72 11.70
CA LEU A 110 10.95 4.68 11.74
C LEU A 110 10.62 5.12 13.16
N TYR A 111 10.60 4.18 14.11
CA TYR A 111 10.42 4.49 15.53
C TYR A 111 11.52 5.39 16.08
N LEU A 112 12.79 5.10 15.76
CA LEU A 112 13.92 5.91 16.21
C LEU A 112 13.88 7.32 15.63
N TYR A 113 13.52 7.47 14.36
CA TYR A 113 13.35 8.78 13.72
C TYR A 113 12.21 9.58 14.37
N GLN A 114 11.07 8.96 14.59
CA GLN A 114 9.95 9.58 15.28
C GLN A 114 10.37 10.06 16.70
N LYS A 115 11.07 9.20 17.44
CA LYS A 115 11.57 9.51 18.78
C LYS A 115 12.58 10.67 18.75
N LEU A 116 13.51 10.67 17.78
CA LEU A 116 14.47 11.76 17.61
C LEU A 116 13.76 13.09 17.35
N MET A 117 12.80 13.12 16.46
CA MET A 117 12.10 14.35 16.09
C MET A 117 11.23 14.88 17.22
N ARG A 118 10.46 14.01 17.89
CA ARG A 118 9.56 14.44 18.97
C ARG A 118 10.28 14.79 20.27
N LEU A 119 11.26 13.99 20.68
CA LEU A 119 11.96 14.16 21.96
C LEU A 119 13.28 14.92 21.82
N GLY A 120 14.01 14.73 20.73
CA GLY A 120 15.32 15.37 20.52
C GLY A 120 15.20 16.76 19.92
N VAL A 121 14.43 16.90 18.84
CA VAL A 121 14.23 18.17 18.13
C VAL A 121 13.06 18.99 18.70
N GLY A 122 12.02 18.33 19.18
CA GLY A 122 10.83 18.98 19.74
C GLY A 122 9.77 19.34 18.69
N THR A 123 9.72 18.63 17.56
CA THR A 123 8.75 18.85 16.49
C THR A 123 7.94 17.59 16.17
N ASN A 124 6.70 17.80 15.71
CA ASN A 124 5.86 16.74 15.15
C ASN A 124 5.73 16.85 13.62
N ASN A 125 6.58 17.62 12.95
CA ASN A 125 6.65 17.72 11.51
C ASN A 125 7.33 16.47 10.93
N ILE A 126 6.61 15.35 10.95
CA ILE A 126 7.10 14.03 10.54
C ILE A 126 6.14 13.49 9.50
N ASP A 127 6.68 13.05 8.37
CA ASP A 127 5.93 12.37 7.31
C ASP A 127 6.79 11.25 6.70
N HIS A 128 6.17 10.33 5.98
CA HIS A 128 6.86 9.22 5.32
C HIS A 128 6.65 9.18 3.81
N LYS A 129 5.76 9.99 3.26
CA LYS A 129 5.45 10.02 1.83
C LYS A 129 4.97 11.39 1.38
N ALA A 130 5.65 11.92 0.35
CA ALA A 130 5.34 13.23 -0.21
C ALA A 130 4.04 13.30 -1.04
N TYR A 131 3.32 12.19 -1.26
CA TYR A 131 2.30 12.11 -2.31
C TYR A 131 0.90 11.68 -1.90
N THR A 132 0.63 11.28 -0.66
CA THR A 132 -0.73 10.84 -0.28
C THR A 132 -1.04 11.15 1.17
N ASP A 133 -2.08 11.93 1.36
CA ASP A 133 -2.87 11.94 2.60
C ASP A 133 -3.61 10.60 2.70
N THR A 134 -2.92 9.57 3.17
CA THR A 134 -3.56 8.26 3.41
C THR A 134 -4.01 8.23 4.86
N PRO A 135 -5.28 8.50 5.17
CA PRO A 135 -5.77 8.42 6.54
C PRO A 135 -5.84 6.96 6.96
N GLY A 136 -4.87 6.50 7.74
CA GLY A 136 -4.86 5.25 8.52
C GLY A 136 -5.35 3.98 7.81
N LEU A 137 -5.06 2.83 8.39
CA LEU A 137 -5.49 1.51 7.90
C LEU A 137 -7.03 1.32 7.97
N PRO A 138 -7.63 0.49 7.09
CA PRO A 138 -9.03 0.11 7.23
C PRO A 138 -9.26 -0.64 8.54
N VAL A 139 -10.48 -0.51 9.08
CA VAL A 139 -10.89 -1.11 10.35
C VAL A 139 -10.88 -2.65 10.32
N ALA A 140 -11.07 -3.25 9.13
CA ALA A 140 -11.02 -4.69 8.91
C ALA A 140 -9.89 -5.02 7.94
N HIS A 141 -8.76 -5.49 8.47
CA HIS A 141 -7.61 -5.89 7.67
C HIS A 141 -7.70 -7.39 7.33
N TYR A 142 -7.52 -7.73 6.05
CA TYR A 142 -7.42 -9.09 5.55
C TYR A 142 -6.00 -9.39 5.09
N ASP A 143 -5.61 -10.66 5.21
CA ASP A 143 -4.36 -11.20 4.70
C ASP A 143 -4.53 -11.78 3.29
N PHE A 144 -3.43 -12.14 2.64
CA PHE A 144 -3.47 -12.72 1.30
C PHE A 144 -4.23 -14.05 1.24
N THR A 145 -4.26 -14.80 2.32
CA THR A 145 -5.05 -16.05 2.44
C THR A 145 -6.56 -15.79 2.44
N ASP A 146 -6.99 -14.60 2.87
CA ASP A 146 -8.41 -14.23 2.84
C ASP A 146 -8.95 -14.07 1.42
N ILE A 147 -8.11 -13.75 0.43
CA ILE A 147 -8.49 -13.73 -0.98
C ILE A 147 -9.00 -15.11 -1.42
N GLU A 148 -8.31 -16.17 -1.03
CA GLU A 148 -8.65 -17.55 -1.40
C GLU A 148 -9.90 -18.05 -0.67
N SER A 149 -10.15 -17.58 0.53
CA SER A 149 -11.33 -17.90 1.34
C SER A 149 -12.55 -17.04 1.04
N SER A 150 -12.38 -15.88 0.39
CA SER A 150 -13.48 -14.99 0.04
C SER A 150 -14.28 -15.48 -1.16
N ASP A 151 -15.61 -15.26 -1.13
CA ASP A 151 -16.48 -15.58 -2.27
C ASP A 151 -16.31 -14.56 -3.39
N LEU A 152 -15.96 -13.33 -3.01
CA LEU A 152 -15.78 -12.21 -3.93
C LEU A 152 -14.56 -11.39 -3.57
N THR A 153 -13.67 -11.19 -4.55
CA THR A 153 -12.63 -10.17 -4.50
C THR A 153 -13.05 -8.95 -5.29
N VAL A 154 -12.88 -7.76 -4.73
CA VAL A 154 -13.18 -6.47 -5.37
C VAL A 154 -11.89 -5.69 -5.53
N LEU A 155 -11.48 -5.41 -6.77
CA LEU A 155 -10.34 -4.53 -7.05
C LEU A 155 -10.82 -3.10 -7.25
N ILE A 156 -10.27 -2.16 -6.48
CA ILE A 156 -10.56 -0.73 -6.57
C ILE A 156 -9.28 0.04 -6.86
N ALA A 157 -9.22 0.74 -7.98
CA ALA A 157 -8.08 1.58 -8.37
C ALA A 157 -6.72 0.86 -8.30
N SER A 158 -6.69 -0.45 -8.50
CA SER A 158 -5.47 -1.27 -8.38
C SER A 158 -5.24 -2.12 -9.62
N ASP A 159 -3.98 -2.23 -10.04
CA ASP A 159 -3.49 -3.23 -10.98
C ASP A 159 -2.42 -4.09 -10.30
N PRO A 160 -2.82 -5.16 -9.60
CA PRO A 160 -1.87 -6.01 -8.89
C PRO A 160 -0.83 -6.66 -9.79
N THR A 161 -1.10 -6.80 -11.10
CA THR A 161 -0.15 -7.37 -12.06
C THR A 161 1.14 -6.53 -12.12
N GLU A 162 1.01 -5.21 -12.08
CA GLU A 162 2.14 -4.28 -12.11
C GLU A 162 2.64 -3.93 -10.69
N GLU A 163 1.72 -3.77 -9.74
CA GLU A 163 2.01 -3.25 -8.40
C GLU A 163 2.53 -4.33 -7.46
N LEU A 164 1.83 -5.47 -7.40
CA LEU A 164 2.00 -6.53 -6.41
C LEU A 164 1.87 -7.92 -7.06
N PRO A 165 2.88 -8.39 -7.80
CA PRO A 165 2.75 -9.61 -8.62
C PRO A 165 2.37 -10.87 -7.85
N ILE A 166 2.68 -10.98 -6.56
CA ILE A 166 2.26 -12.14 -5.76
C ILE A 166 0.78 -12.03 -5.36
N LEU A 167 0.30 -10.83 -5.06
CA LEU A 167 -1.14 -10.59 -4.86
C LEU A 167 -1.94 -10.92 -6.13
N ASP A 168 -1.43 -10.54 -7.30
CA ASP A 168 -1.99 -10.92 -8.60
C ASP A 168 -2.12 -12.45 -8.76
N LEU A 169 -1.06 -13.20 -8.41
CA LEU A 169 -1.08 -14.66 -8.46
C LEU A 169 -2.12 -15.26 -7.50
N ARG A 170 -2.28 -14.70 -6.30
CA ARG A 170 -3.28 -15.13 -5.32
C ARG A 170 -4.70 -14.91 -5.84
N ILE A 171 -4.98 -13.75 -6.42
CA ILE A 171 -6.29 -13.46 -7.02
C ILE A 171 -6.56 -14.41 -8.21
N LYS A 172 -5.59 -14.60 -9.09
CA LYS A 172 -5.72 -15.54 -10.21
C LYS A 172 -5.97 -16.96 -9.75
N LYS A 173 -5.26 -17.42 -8.70
CA LYS A 173 -5.49 -18.74 -8.08
C LYS A 173 -6.91 -18.84 -7.53
N ALA A 174 -7.39 -17.84 -6.81
CA ALA A 174 -8.75 -17.80 -6.27
C ALA A 174 -9.80 -17.93 -7.38
N VAL A 175 -9.66 -17.17 -8.46
CA VAL A 175 -10.63 -17.18 -9.58
C VAL A 175 -10.55 -18.47 -10.40
N THR A 176 -9.33 -18.88 -10.82
CA THR A 176 -9.18 -19.95 -11.83
C THR A 176 -9.18 -21.35 -11.24
N ARG A 177 -8.80 -21.51 -9.97
CA ARG A 177 -8.70 -22.84 -9.33
C ARG A 177 -9.74 -23.07 -8.24
N LEU A 178 -10.17 -21.99 -7.56
CA LEU A 178 -11.10 -22.08 -6.43
C LEU A 178 -12.51 -21.59 -6.78
N ASN A 179 -12.77 -21.22 -8.04
CA ASN A 179 -14.05 -20.69 -8.53
C ASN A 179 -14.57 -19.49 -7.74
N ARG A 180 -13.68 -18.62 -7.28
CA ARG A 180 -14.05 -17.38 -6.60
C ARG A 180 -14.35 -16.29 -7.62
N ASN A 181 -15.17 -15.32 -7.24
CA ASN A 181 -15.54 -14.22 -8.12
C ASN A 181 -14.57 -13.06 -7.97
N LEU A 182 -14.36 -12.35 -9.08
CA LEU A 182 -13.62 -11.09 -9.14
C LEU A 182 -14.48 -10.04 -9.83
N ILE A 183 -14.53 -8.83 -9.25
CA ILE A 183 -15.07 -7.63 -9.91
C ILE A 183 -14.07 -6.49 -9.80
N VAL A 184 -14.08 -5.58 -10.79
CA VAL A 184 -13.09 -4.51 -10.91
C VAL A 184 -13.78 -3.16 -11.06
N LEU A 185 -13.37 -2.19 -10.24
CA LEU A 185 -13.73 -0.77 -10.35
C LEU A 185 -12.46 0.06 -10.49
N ASN A 186 -12.16 0.55 -11.69
CA ASN A 186 -10.92 1.25 -12.00
C ASN A 186 -11.17 2.37 -13.01
N ASP A 187 -10.25 3.33 -13.14
CA ASP A 187 -10.29 4.35 -14.19
C ASP A 187 -9.74 3.83 -15.53
N GLN A 188 -8.92 2.80 -15.51
CA GLN A 188 -8.31 2.20 -16.69
C GLN A 188 -8.51 0.68 -16.77
N LYS A 189 -8.32 0.15 -17.98
CA LYS A 189 -8.35 -1.30 -18.22
C LYS A 189 -7.04 -1.92 -17.70
N THR A 190 -7.17 -3.01 -16.95
CA THR A 190 -6.05 -3.79 -16.42
C THR A 190 -6.04 -5.22 -16.98
N LEU A 191 -4.96 -5.96 -16.74
CA LEU A 191 -4.90 -7.37 -17.09
C LEU A 191 -5.88 -8.22 -16.27
N MET A 192 -6.29 -7.75 -15.09
CA MET A 192 -7.24 -8.44 -14.21
C MET A 192 -8.66 -8.48 -14.77
N ASP A 193 -9.00 -7.61 -15.72
CA ASP A 193 -10.32 -7.61 -16.39
C ASP A 193 -10.64 -8.93 -17.10
N LYS A 194 -9.62 -9.67 -17.54
CA LYS A 194 -9.79 -10.98 -18.17
C LYS A 194 -10.37 -12.03 -17.22
N TYR A 195 -10.20 -11.82 -15.92
CA TYR A 195 -10.62 -12.74 -14.86
C TYR A 195 -11.88 -12.24 -14.14
N ALA A 196 -12.26 -10.98 -14.37
CA ALA A 196 -13.38 -10.35 -13.69
C ALA A 196 -14.72 -10.76 -14.33
N SER A 197 -15.71 -11.07 -13.49
CA SER A 197 -17.10 -11.30 -13.90
C SER A 197 -17.84 -10.00 -14.20
N LEU A 198 -17.36 -8.86 -13.70
CA LEU A 198 -17.85 -7.52 -13.94
C LEU A 198 -16.72 -6.51 -13.78
N SER A 199 -16.61 -5.58 -14.72
CA SER A 199 -15.67 -4.47 -14.65
C SER A 199 -16.39 -3.16 -14.94
N LEU A 200 -16.25 -2.18 -14.05
CA LEU A 200 -16.74 -0.82 -14.24
C LEU A 200 -15.56 0.14 -14.38
N ARG A 201 -15.75 1.17 -15.23
CA ARG A 201 -14.76 2.22 -15.47
C ARG A 201 -15.33 3.56 -15.11
N TYR A 202 -14.59 4.28 -14.25
CA TYR A 202 -14.87 5.67 -13.96
C TYR A 202 -13.91 6.59 -14.71
N ASN A 203 -14.30 7.83 -14.91
CA ASN A 203 -13.46 8.85 -15.54
C ASN A 203 -12.26 9.17 -14.63
N VAL A 204 -11.08 9.36 -15.19
CA VAL A 204 -9.88 9.77 -14.43
C VAL A 204 -10.20 10.98 -13.53
N GLY A 205 -9.81 10.91 -12.26
CA GLY A 205 -10.08 11.95 -11.26
C GLY A 205 -11.51 11.99 -10.72
N SER A 206 -12.36 10.99 -11.02
CA SER A 206 -13.72 10.89 -10.46
C SER A 206 -13.90 9.73 -9.48
N ASP A 207 -12.83 9.24 -8.92
CA ASP A 207 -12.79 8.15 -7.94
C ASP A 207 -13.70 8.41 -6.74
N GLU A 208 -13.71 9.64 -6.19
CA GLU A 208 -14.57 10.03 -5.08
C GLU A 208 -16.06 9.86 -5.41
N VAL A 209 -16.48 10.32 -6.59
CA VAL A 209 -17.86 10.20 -7.04
C VAL A 209 -18.24 8.75 -7.33
N ALA A 210 -17.33 7.99 -7.96
CA ALA A 210 -17.56 6.58 -8.26
C ALA A 210 -17.70 5.74 -6.98
N LEU A 211 -16.79 5.91 -6.02
CA LEU A 211 -16.82 5.22 -4.74
C LEU A 211 -17.98 5.65 -3.85
N GLY A 212 -18.30 6.96 -3.83
CA GLY A 212 -19.51 7.46 -3.17
C GLY A 212 -20.76 6.83 -3.75
N GLY A 213 -20.84 6.70 -5.08
CA GLY A 213 -21.93 6.02 -5.78
C GLY A 213 -22.04 4.54 -5.42
N LEU A 214 -20.91 3.86 -5.28
CA LEU A 214 -20.86 2.48 -4.83
C LEU A 214 -21.33 2.33 -3.38
N ALA A 215 -20.80 3.14 -2.46
CA ALA A 215 -21.20 3.13 -1.06
C ALA A 215 -22.70 3.43 -0.89
N LYS A 216 -23.24 4.39 -1.68
CA LYS A 216 -24.67 4.68 -1.74
C LYS A 216 -25.47 3.46 -2.22
N ALA A 217 -25.08 2.83 -3.32
CA ALA A 217 -25.80 1.68 -3.87
C ALA A 217 -25.80 0.48 -2.90
N VAL A 218 -24.69 0.26 -2.18
CA VAL A 218 -24.60 -0.79 -1.14
C VAL A 218 -25.52 -0.45 0.05
N ALA A 219 -25.49 0.79 0.55
CA ALA A 219 -26.35 1.20 1.67
C ALA A 219 -27.85 1.09 1.31
N GLU A 220 -28.25 1.54 0.10
CA GLU A 220 -29.61 1.40 -0.40
C GLU A 220 -30.02 -0.09 -0.52
N GLY A 221 -29.15 -0.94 -1.05
CA GLY A 221 -29.41 -2.38 -1.18
C GLY A 221 -29.56 -3.11 0.16
N LEU A 222 -28.81 -2.68 1.18
CA LEU A 222 -28.91 -3.19 2.56
C LEU A 222 -29.98 -2.48 3.38
N LYS A 223 -30.71 -1.52 2.81
CA LYS A 223 -31.75 -0.70 3.49
C LYS A 223 -31.21 0.01 4.74
N GLN A 224 -29.97 0.52 4.65
CA GLN A 224 -29.33 1.26 5.73
C GLN A 224 -29.51 2.77 5.57
N ASP A 225 -29.72 3.46 6.68
CA ASP A 225 -29.75 4.92 6.73
C ASP A 225 -28.31 5.50 6.62
N GLY A 226 -28.23 6.77 6.18
CA GLY A 226 -26.95 7.47 6.11
C GLY A 226 -26.13 7.21 4.83
N ALA A 227 -26.79 6.76 3.75
CA ALA A 227 -26.14 6.63 2.44
C ALA A 227 -25.47 7.95 2.02
N PRO A 228 -24.24 7.93 1.45
CA PRO A 228 -23.60 9.14 0.95
C PRO A 228 -24.46 9.86 -0.08
N LYS A 229 -24.50 11.19 0.00
CA LYS A 229 -25.16 12.00 -1.04
C LYS A 229 -24.23 12.05 -2.25
N VAL A 230 -24.68 11.52 -3.36
CA VAL A 230 -23.95 11.56 -4.64
C VAL A 230 -24.89 12.06 -5.71
N ASP A 231 -24.55 13.22 -6.26
CA ASP A 231 -25.29 13.84 -7.34
C ASP A 231 -24.65 13.52 -8.69
N ASN A 232 -25.50 13.27 -9.70
CA ASN A 232 -25.05 13.12 -11.10
C ASN A 232 -23.96 12.07 -11.32
N LEU A 233 -24.03 10.90 -10.67
CA LEU A 233 -23.05 9.80 -10.81
C LEU A 233 -22.59 9.59 -12.26
N LYS A 234 -23.54 9.41 -13.19
CA LYS A 234 -23.23 9.16 -14.59
C LYS A 234 -22.48 10.31 -15.25
N LYS A 235 -22.85 11.57 -14.96
CA LYS A 235 -22.24 12.76 -15.58
C LYS A 235 -20.79 12.93 -15.11
N ALA A 236 -20.53 12.72 -13.82
CA ALA A 236 -19.22 12.92 -13.24
C ALA A 236 -18.30 11.70 -13.45
N SER A 237 -18.76 10.49 -13.13
CA SER A 237 -17.93 9.28 -13.20
C SER A 237 -18.02 8.49 -14.50
N GLY A 238 -18.99 8.77 -15.35
CA GLY A 238 -19.28 7.97 -16.57
C GLY A 238 -20.05 6.67 -16.29
N ILE A 239 -20.21 6.24 -15.04
CA ILE A 239 -20.87 4.97 -14.68
C ILE A 239 -22.41 5.17 -14.61
N LYS A 240 -23.13 4.28 -15.27
CA LYS A 240 -24.61 4.25 -15.18
C LYS A 240 -25.05 3.76 -13.80
N VAL A 241 -26.13 4.34 -13.26
CA VAL A 241 -26.68 3.98 -11.94
C VAL A 241 -27.00 2.49 -11.84
N ASP A 242 -27.62 1.90 -12.88
CA ASP A 242 -27.99 0.48 -12.86
C ASP A 242 -26.77 -0.44 -12.87
N ALA A 243 -25.69 -0.07 -13.60
CA ALA A 243 -24.44 -0.82 -13.57
C ALA A 243 -23.77 -0.76 -12.18
N MET A 244 -23.86 0.39 -11.49
CA MET A 244 -23.37 0.52 -10.12
C MET A 244 -24.18 -0.30 -9.13
N ARG A 245 -25.50 -0.38 -9.32
CA ARG A 245 -26.40 -1.24 -8.51
C ARG A 245 -26.11 -2.72 -8.70
N ASP A 246 -25.85 -3.15 -9.95
CA ASP A 246 -25.43 -4.54 -10.23
C ASP A 246 -24.11 -4.89 -9.54
N PHE A 247 -23.15 -3.99 -9.61
CA PHE A 247 -21.87 -4.13 -8.92
C PHE A 247 -22.04 -4.23 -7.40
N ALA A 248 -22.81 -3.34 -6.80
CA ALA A 248 -23.17 -3.35 -5.38
C ALA A 248 -23.93 -4.63 -4.98
N GLY A 249 -24.86 -5.09 -5.83
CA GLY A 249 -25.62 -6.32 -5.61
C GLY A 249 -24.74 -7.56 -5.49
N LYS A 250 -23.66 -7.65 -6.30
CA LYS A 250 -22.67 -8.74 -6.18
C LYS A 250 -21.93 -8.68 -4.83
N MET A 251 -21.60 -7.50 -4.34
CA MET A 251 -20.94 -7.34 -3.03
C MET A 251 -21.87 -7.72 -1.88
N ILE A 252 -23.16 -7.34 -1.96
CA ILE A 252 -24.16 -7.63 -0.91
C ILE A 252 -24.50 -9.11 -0.83
N SER A 253 -24.53 -9.81 -1.97
CA SER A 253 -24.89 -11.23 -2.04
C SER A 253 -23.75 -12.18 -1.65
N ALA A 254 -22.52 -11.71 -1.60
CA ALA A 254 -21.37 -12.50 -1.18
C ALA A 254 -21.31 -12.59 0.36
N LYS A 255 -21.02 -13.79 0.88
CA LYS A 255 -20.87 -14.00 2.32
C LYS A 255 -19.55 -13.45 2.85
N LYS A 256 -18.47 -13.58 2.07
CA LYS A 256 -17.17 -13.05 2.42
C LYS A 256 -16.60 -12.21 1.26
N VAL A 257 -16.36 -10.92 1.51
CA VAL A 257 -15.87 -9.96 0.51
C VAL A 257 -14.47 -9.48 0.89
N CYS A 258 -13.50 -9.65 0.00
CA CYS A 258 -12.18 -9.08 0.12
C CYS A 258 -12.05 -7.87 -0.81
N VAL A 259 -11.87 -6.68 -0.25
CA VAL A 259 -11.64 -5.44 -1.03
C VAL A 259 -10.13 -5.18 -1.11
N VAL A 260 -9.58 -5.23 -2.30
CA VAL A 260 -8.19 -4.83 -2.59
C VAL A 260 -8.24 -3.43 -3.22
N TYR A 261 -7.56 -2.47 -2.64
CA TYR A 261 -7.53 -1.10 -3.17
C TYR A 261 -6.13 -0.51 -3.13
N ASN A 262 -5.80 0.34 -4.11
CA ASN A 262 -4.52 1.07 -4.10
C ASN A 262 -4.70 2.46 -3.47
N PRO A 263 -4.22 2.69 -2.24
CA PRO A 263 -4.38 3.98 -1.58
C PRO A 263 -3.59 5.10 -2.27
N ALA A 264 -2.54 4.77 -3.03
CA ALA A 264 -1.74 5.75 -3.75
C ALA A 264 -2.39 6.24 -5.06
N ALA A 265 -3.33 5.46 -5.60
CA ALA A 265 -4.08 5.81 -6.81
C ALA A 265 -5.42 6.51 -6.50
N LEU A 266 -5.78 6.64 -5.23
CA LEU A 266 -7.01 7.24 -4.76
C LEU A 266 -6.74 8.61 -4.12
N SER A 267 -7.70 9.54 -4.23
CA SER A 267 -7.69 10.77 -3.43
C SER A 267 -7.88 10.47 -1.94
N GLY A 268 -7.47 11.38 -1.05
CA GLY A 268 -7.61 11.20 0.40
C GLY A 268 -9.06 10.96 0.84
N ASN A 269 -10.04 11.67 0.25
CA ASN A 269 -11.46 11.47 0.50
C ASN A 269 -11.93 10.09 0.03
N SER A 270 -11.42 9.59 -1.08
CA SER A 270 -11.77 8.27 -1.62
C SER A 270 -11.35 7.13 -0.70
N VAL A 271 -10.20 7.23 -0.04
CA VAL A 271 -9.78 6.25 0.98
C VAL A 271 -10.76 6.26 2.17
N ALA A 272 -11.23 7.43 2.60
CA ALA A 272 -12.26 7.53 3.64
C ALA A 272 -13.59 6.89 3.21
N ILE A 273 -13.96 7.04 1.93
CA ILE A 273 -15.16 6.40 1.38
C ILE A 273 -15.00 4.87 1.33
N VAL A 274 -13.82 4.34 0.99
CA VAL A 274 -13.56 2.89 1.08
C VAL A 274 -13.75 2.38 2.50
N LYS A 275 -13.26 3.09 3.51
CA LYS A 275 -13.49 2.73 4.93
C LYS A 275 -14.98 2.74 5.29
N ASN A 276 -15.70 3.74 4.84
CA ASN A 276 -17.16 3.81 5.05
C ASN A 276 -17.88 2.64 4.35
N LEU A 277 -17.51 2.31 3.11
CA LEU A 277 -18.04 1.17 2.36
C LEU A 277 -17.84 -0.16 3.12
N LEU A 278 -16.65 -0.39 3.68
CA LEU A 278 -16.37 -1.56 4.53
C LEU A 278 -17.26 -1.57 5.78
N SER A 279 -17.42 -0.41 6.42
CA SER A 279 -18.30 -0.29 7.58
C SER A 279 -19.76 -0.58 7.25
N ILE A 280 -20.25 -0.14 6.07
CA ILE A 280 -21.60 -0.41 5.59
C ILE A 280 -21.78 -1.91 5.33
N LEU A 281 -20.83 -2.54 4.64
CA LEU A 281 -20.87 -3.98 4.33
C LEU A 281 -20.85 -4.85 5.59
N ASN A 282 -20.04 -4.49 6.58
CA ASN A 282 -19.96 -5.23 7.85
C ASN A 282 -21.20 -5.07 8.76
N LYS A 283 -22.15 -4.22 8.41
CA LYS A 283 -23.47 -4.21 9.05
C LYS A 283 -24.44 -5.24 8.44
N ASN A 284 -24.04 -5.90 7.35
CA ASN A 284 -24.79 -7.03 6.81
C ASN A 284 -24.62 -8.23 7.74
N PRO A 285 -25.70 -8.74 8.39
CA PRO A 285 -25.58 -9.86 9.34
C PRO A 285 -25.24 -11.19 8.65
N GLU A 286 -25.41 -11.29 7.34
CA GLU A 286 -25.15 -12.49 6.55
C GLU A 286 -23.78 -12.47 5.85
N GLY A 287 -22.99 -11.41 6.04
CA GLY A 287 -21.72 -11.24 5.34
C GLY A 287 -20.63 -10.66 6.22
N GLU A 288 -19.39 -10.88 5.81
CA GLU A 288 -18.20 -10.22 6.34
C GLU A 288 -17.40 -9.57 5.23
N CYS A 289 -16.75 -8.47 5.55
CA CYS A 289 -15.93 -7.74 4.59
C CYS A 289 -14.65 -7.24 5.24
N GLY A 290 -13.54 -7.49 4.59
CA GLY A 290 -12.25 -6.92 4.97
C GLY A 290 -11.51 -6.35 3.76
N ALA A 291 -10.37 -5.70 4.01
CA ALA A 291 -9.61 -5.06 2.96
C ALA A 291 -8.12 -5.31 3.04
N ILE A 292 -7.49 -5.31 1.87
CA ILE A 292 -6.04 -5.35 1.67
C ILE A 292 -5.65 -4.06 0.95
N PRO A 293 -4.93 -3.13 1.60
CA PRO A 293 -4.34 -2.00 0.89
C PRO A 293 -3.18 -2.50 0.01
N ALA A 294 -3.29 -2.28 -1.29
CA ALA A 294 -2.25 -2.60 -2.27
C ALA A 294 -1.12 -1.57 -2.20
N ALA A 295 -0.36 -1.61 -1.12
CA ALA A 295 0.75 -0.69 -0.90
C ALA A 295 1.98 -1.12 -1.72
N SER A 296 2.50 -0.23 -2.54
CA SER A 296 3.65 -0.50 -3.41
C SER A 296 4.99 -0.59 -2.68
N SER A 297 5.09 -0.02 -1.49
CA SER A 297 6.33 0.01 -0.69
C SER A 297 6.34 -1.08 0.37
N THR A 298 7.51 -1.63 0.67
CA THR A 298 7.71 -2.79 1.55
C THR A 298 7.15 -2.60 2.95
N ASN A 299 7.32 -1.43 3.54
CA ASN A 299 6.86 -1.11 4.89
C ASN A 299 5.93 0.11 4.93
N ALA A 300 5.07 0.25 3.91
CA ALA A 300 4.13 1.37 3.87
C ALA A 300 3.20 1.39 5.09
N LEU A 301 2.73 0.22 5.54
CA LEU A 301 1.83 0.10 6.69
C LEU A 301 2.53 0.48 7.99
N GLY A 302 3.74 -0.04 8.24
CA GLY A 302 4.52 0.34 9.41
C GLY A 302 4.91 1.82 9.42
N ALA A 303 5.16 2.41 8.25
CA ALA A 303 5.42 3.84 8.15
C ALA A 303 4.19 4.70 8.48
N MET A 304 2.98 4.21 8.22
CA MET A 304 1.73 4.89 8.58
C MET A 304 1.39 4.79 10.07
N ASP A 305 1.85 3.73 10.74
CA ASP A 305 1.62 3.50 12.17
C ASP A 305 2.60 4.28 13.06
N MET A 306 3.77 4.64 12.54
CA MET A 306 4.84 5.37 13.26
C MET A 306 4.78 6.89 13.04
#